data_284f611fadb7adffa2f5a705451b2326
#
_entry.id   284f611fadb7adffa2f5a705451b2326
#
_cell.length_a   1.000
_cell.length_b   1.000
_cell.length_c   1.000
_cell.angle_alpha   90.00
_cell.angle_beta   90.00
_cell.angle_gamma   90.00
#
_symmetry.space_group_name_H-M   'P 1'
#
loop_
_entity.id
_entity.type
_entity.pdbx_description
1 polymer ?
#
loop_
_entity_poly.entity_id
_entity_poly.type
_entity_poly.pdbx_seq_one_letter_code
_entity_poly.pdbx_strand_id
1 'polypeptide(L)'
;MKAQTRESPVGDREHVVQFYDSEGDLAHAVGTYLGQAVRAGEAAIVIATEGHRLAFQSELLAAGIDVAQAVSDGTLRWLDAEQTLSTFRRDGQVDPHAFRTKLTELVKDAQADARPVRAYGEMVALLWDAGDVLGAIEVEKLWNELGQELRFSLWCGYQARGLAGEDHADALHEVCHLHTAVVEHATAHFRAGPDAPFAARRFVAAVLECRPSGERAPVSDAQLVVSELASNAVLHACSPFSVSVHTDEAAIRISVHDWSVRPPLMRDATRAARSGRGLRFVDALASKWGVELEPDGKTVWAELPLR
;
A
#
# COMPACT_ATOMS: atom_id res chain seq x y z
N MET A 1 3.43 2.23 32.45
CA MET A 1 2.71 1.82 31.24
C MET A 1 3.76 1.28 30.30
N LYS A 2 3.81 -0.04 30.09
CA LYS A 2 4.77 -0.66 29.15
C LYS A 2 4.24 -0.39 27.76
N ALA A 3 5.03 0.29 26.91
CA ALA A 3 4.76 0.38 25.48
C ALA A 3 4.73 -1.06 24.95
N GLN A 4 3.58 -1.50 24.47
CA GLN A 4 3.49 -2.69 23.66
C GLN A 4 4.29 -2.43 22.39
N THR A 5 5.38 -3.16 22.23
CA THR A 5 6.13 -3.25 20.98
C THR A 5 5.12 -3.82 19.96
N ARG A 6 4.63 -2.98 19.04
CA ARG A 6 3.85 -3.48 17.88
C ARG A 6 4.75 -4.48 17.16
N GLU A 7 4.28 -5.70 17.03
CA GLU A 7 4.90 -6.70 16.17
C GLU A 7 4.97 -6.15 14.75
N SER A 8 5.99 -6.55 14.00
CA SER A 8 6.12 -6.17 12.59
C SER A 8 4.87 -6.64 11.83
N PRO A 9 4.30 -5.83 10.95
CA PRO A 9 3.16 -6.26 10.13
C PRO A 9 3.53 -7.38 9.14
N VAL A 10 4.79 -7.78 9.07
CA VAL A 10 5.31 -8.75 8.08
C VAL A 10 5.89 -9.95 8.82
N GLY A 11 5.28 -11.11 8.62
CA GLY A 11 5.76 -12.41 9.12
C GLY A 11 6.80 -13.06 8.20
N ASP A 12 7.28 -14.24 8.59
CA ASP A 12 8.20 -15.05 7.77
C ASP A 12 7.55 -15.44 6.43
N ARG A 13 8.22 -15.15 5.30
CA ARG A 13 7.77 -15.46 3.93
C ARG A 13 6.54 -14.69 3.45
N GLU A 14 6.24 -13.56 4.03
CA GLU A 14 5.17 -12.70 3.54
C GLU A 14 5.68 -11.77 2.42
N HIS A 15 4.84 -11.59 1.42
CA HIS A 15 5.01 -10.59 0.37
C HIS A 15 3.90 -9.58 0.53
N VAL A 16 4.23 -8.41 1.07
CA VAL A 16 3.25 -7.38 1.40
C VAL A 16 3.41 -6.15 0.51
N VAL A 17 2.30 -5.46 0.26
CA VAL A 17 2.28 -4.21 -0.48
C VAL A 17 1.80 -3.06 0.39
N GLN A 18 2.40 -1.90 0.21
CA GLN A 18 1.95 -0.63 0.76
C GLN A 18 1.67 0.36 -0.36
N PHE A 19 0.47 0.90 -0.37
CA PHE A 19 0.11 2.05 -1.20
C PHE A 19 0.20 3.30 -0.35
N TYR A 20 1.24 4.11 -0.54
CA TYR A 20 1.53 5.27 0.29
C TYR A 20 1.27 6.60 -0.43
N ASP A 21 0.88 7.60 0.33
CA ASP A 21 0.72 8.99 -0.11
C ASP A 21 1.76 9.91 0.51
N SER A 22 2.13 9.62 1.75
CA SER A 22 3.14 10.36 2.51
C SER A 22 4.48 9.64 2.49
N GLU A 23 5.50 10.31 1.98
CA GLU A 23 6.89 9.84 2.02
C GLU A 23 7.39 9.61 3.46
N GLY A 24 6.91 10.45 4.40
CA GLY A 24 7.25 10.32 5.81
C GLY A 24 6.66 9.07 6.46
N ASP A 25 5.41 8.74 6.13
CA ASP A 25 4.75 7.53 6.66
C ASP A 25 5.39 6.27 6.09
N LEU A 26 5.72 6.26 4.79
CA LEU A 26 6.50 5.18 4.19
C LEU A 26 7.85 5.02 4.90
N ALA A 27 8.60 6.13 5.03
CA ALA A 27 9.92 6.10 5.64
C ALA A 27 9.87 5.54 7.07
N HIS A 28 8.91 5.98 7.87
CA HIS A 28 8.71 5.51 9.24
C HIS A 28 8.35 4.02 9.30
N ALA A 29 7.41 3.58 8.47
CA ALA A 29 6.96 2.19 8.45
C ALA A 29 8.08 1.24 8.00
N VAL A 30 8.76 1.56 6.89
CA VAL A 30 9.87 0.76 6.36
C VAL A 30 11.09 0.83 7.29
N GLY A 31 11.40 2.01 7.85
CA GLY A 31 12.47 2.17 8.84
C GLY A 31 12.24 1.31 10.08
N THR A 32 11.00 1.21 10.55
CA THR A 32 10.62 0.33 11.66
C THR A 32 10.81 -1.15 11.29
N TYR A 33 10.35 -1.57 10.12
CA TYR A 33 10.48 -2.92 9.61
C TYR A 33 11.95 -3.37 9.49
N LEU A 34 12.78 -2.53 8.89
CA LEU A 34 14.22 -2.78 8.72
C LEU A 34 14.96 -2.75 10.07
N GLY A 35 14.61 -1.80 10.94
CA GLY A 35 15.21 -1.68 12.27
C GLY A 35 14.92 -2.90 13.16
N GLN A 36 13.74 -3.50 13.04
CA GLN A 36 13.41 -4.76 13.71
C GLN A 36 14.27 -5.91 13.18
N ALA A 37 14.46 -6.03 11.85
CA ALA A 37 15.31 -7.03 11.25
C ALA A 37 16.76 -6.95 11.81
N VAL A 38 17.36 -5.76 11.74
CA VAL A 38 18.74 -5.54 12.21
C VAL A 38 18.89 -5.89 13.70
N ARG A 39 17.93 -5.47 14.56
CA ARG A 39 17.95 -5.80 16.00
C ARG A 39 17.80 -7.28 16.28
N ALA A 40 17.05 -8.00 15.44
CA ALA A 40 16.86 -9.44 15.55
C ALA A 40 18.06 -10.25 14.99
N GLY A 41 19.05 -9.60 14.40
CA GLY A 41 20.16 -10.25 13.70
C GLY A 41 19.78 -10.87 12.37
N GLU A 42 18.63 -10.49 11.80
CA GLU A 42 18.19 -10.85 10.47
C GLU A 42 18.91 -9.98 9.42
N ALA A 43 18.98 -10.43 8.17
CA ALA A 43 19.53 -9.63 7.11
C ALA A 43 18.43 -8.73 6.48
N ALA A 44 18.75 -7.47 6.29
CA ALA A 44 17.90 -6.48 5.63
C ALA A 44 18.45 -6.14 4.23
N ILE A 45 17.63 -6.30 3.20
CA ILE A 45 17.94 -5.90 1.81
C ILE A 45 17.02 -4.75 1.45
N VAL A 46 17.58 -3.64 0.98
CA VAL A 46 16.83 -2.46 0.58
C VAL A 46 17.17 -2.12 -0.86
N ILE A 47 16.20 -2.29 -1.75
CA ILE A 47 16.30 -1.93 -3.17
C ILE A 47 15.42 -0.70 -3.38
N ALA A 48 16.00 0.49 -3.26
CA ALA A 48 15.26 1.74 -3.22
C ALA A 48 15.95 2.86 -4.00
N THR A 49 15.20 3.91 -4.34
CA THR A 49 15.75 5.15 -4.89
C THR A 49 16.67 5.84 -3.88
N GLU A 50 17.49 6.75 -4.33
CA GLU A 50 18.39 7.50 -3.45
C GLU A 50 17.64 8.26 -2.36
N GLY A 51 16.51 8.89 -2.72
CA GLY A 51 15.66 9.63 -1.78
C GLY A 51 15.14 8.75 -0.65
N HIS A 52 14.58 7.59 -1.00
CA HIS A 52 14.06 6.65 0.00
C HIS A 52 15.17 6.00 0.83
N ARG A 53 16.32 5.68 0.24
CA ARG A 53 17.46 5.15 1.01
C ARG A 53 17.92 6.14 2.09
N LEU A 54 18.00 7.43 1.76
CA LEU A 54 18.35 8.48 2.74
C LEU A 54 17.28 8.63 3.83
N ALA A 55 15.99 8.59 3.46
CA ALA A 55 14.89 8.67 4.41
C ALA A 55 14.88 7.46 5.37
N PHE A 56 15.01 6.24 4.86
CA PHE A 56 15.09 5.02 5.67
C PHE A 56 16.32 5.00 6.57
N GLN A 57 17.46 5.46 6.06
CA GLN A 57 18.67 5.61 6.87
C GLN A 57 18.46 6.58 8.03
N SER A 58 17.78 7.70 7.80
CA SER A 58 17.44 8.65 8.86
C SER A 58 16.57 8.03 9.95
N GLU A 59 15.54 7.26 9.58
CA GLU A 59 14.69 6.54 10.51
C GLU A 59 15.46 5.49 11.33
N LEU A 60 16.34 4.73 10.68
CA LEU A 60 17.19 3.75 11.36
C LEU A 60 18.12 4.41 12.38
N LEU A 61 18.76 5.53 12.01
CA LEU A 61 19.60 6.31 12.92
C LEU A 61 18.79 6.87 14.09
N ALA A 62 17.60 7.43 13.83
CA ALA A 62 16.70 7.93 14.87
C ALA A 62 16.25 6.81 15.82
N ALA A 63 16.13 5.58 15.32
CA ALA A 63 15.84 4.40 16.11
C ALA A 63 17.05 3.83 16.86
N GLY A 64 18.23 4.45 16.76
CA GLY A 64 19.45 4.03 17.46
C GLY A 64 20.17 2.84 16.81
N ILE A 65 19.95 2.57 15.53
CA ILE A 65 20.68 1.55 14.76
C ILE A 65 22.01 2.12 14.29
N ASP A 66 23.11 1.41 14.53
CA ASP A 66 24.39 1.71 13.91
C ASP A 66 24.40 1.21 12.46
N VAL A 67 23.94 2.10 11.55
CA VAL A 67 23.83 1.79 10.12
C VAL A 67 25.19 1.45 9.50
N ALA A 68 26.26 2.13 9.91
CA ALA A 68 27.60 1.90 9.37
C ALA A 68 28.10 0.48 9.74
N GLN A 69 27.87 0.08 11.00
CA GLN A 69 28.20 -1.26 11.46
C GLN A 69 27.34 -2.31 10.74
N ALA A 70 26.03 -2.11 10.65
CA ALA A 70 25.11 -3.05 9.99
C ALA A 70 25.43 -3.25 8.50
N VAL A 71 25.92 -2.22 7.82
CA VAL A 71 26.43 -2.35 6.44
C VAL A 71 27.76 -3.09 6.39
N SER A 72 28.68 -2.78 7.32
CA SER A 72 30.01 -3.40 7.37
C SER A 72 29.98 -4.90 7.65
N ASP A 73 29.06 -5.36 8.49
CA ASP A 73 28.89 -6.78 8.82
C ASP A 73 27.91 -7.53 7.91
N GLY A 74 27.36 -6.83 6.91
CA GLY A 74 26.46 -7.40 5.90
C GLY A 74 25.03 -7.66 6.38
N THR A 75 24.67 -7.19 7.58
CA THR A 75 23.29 -7.28 8.10
C THR A 75 22.34 -6.36 7.34
N LEU A 76 22.83 -5.22 6.84
CA LEU A 76 22.06 -4.27 6.03
C LEU A 76 22.73 -4.06 4.68
N ARG A 77 21.97 -4.22 3.60
CA ARG A 77 22.44 -4.03 2.22
C ARG A 77 21.58 -3.00 1.50
N TRP A 78 22.22 -1.96 0.97
CA TRP A 78 21.61 -0.93 0.17
C TRP A 78 21.87 -1.17 -1.30
N LEU A 79 20.81 -1.20 -2.12
CA LEU A 79 20.90 -1.26 -3.57
C LEU A 79 20.08 -0.10 -4.16
N ASP A 80 20.57 0.42 -5.27
CA ASP A 80 19.84 1.41 -6.06
C ASP A 80 18.79 0.71 -6.91
N ALA A 81 17.54 1.19 -6.86
CA ALA A 81 16.42 0.54 -7.53
C ALA A 81 16.52 0.62 -9.05
N GLU A 82 16.93 1.78 -9.61
CA GLU A 82 17.10 1.97 -11.05
C GLU A 82 18.25 1.12 -11.59
N GLN A 83 19.38 1.14 -10.89
CA GLN A 83 20.54 0.33 -11.27
C GLN A 83 20.20 -1.16 -11.19
N THR A 84 19.52 -1.61 -10.13
CA THR A 84 19.14 -3.00 -9.98
C THR A 84 18.18 -3.42 -11.09
N LEU A 85 17.14 -2.64 -11.36
CA LEU A 85 16.19 -2.87 -12.45
C LEU A 85 16.91 -2.96 -13.81
N SER A 86 17.87 -2.10 -14.07
CA SER A 86 18.64 -2.09 -15.32
C SER A 86 19.43 -3.38 -15.58
N THR A 87 19.77 -4.14 -14.53
CA THR A 87 20.54 -5.39 -14.68
C THR A 87 19.75 -6.52 -15.33
N PHE A 88 18.44 -6.46 -15.26
CA PHE A 88 17.53 -7.47 -15.83
C PHE A 88 16.44 -6.88 -16.76
N ARG A 89 16.62 -5.62 -17.20
CA ARG A 89 15.77 -5.01 -18.22
C ARG A 89 16.54 -4.90 -19.54
N ARG A 90 15.97 -5.46 -20.63
CA ARG A 90 16.56 -5.44 -21.96
C ARG A 90 15.51 -5.02 -22.98
N ASP A 91 15.86 -4.06 -23.82
CA ASP A 91 14.96 -3.54 -24.87
C ASP A 91 13.58 -3.12 -24.34
N GLY A 92 13.55 -2.58 -23.11
CA GLY A 92 12.33 -2.15 -22.45
C GLY A 92 11.53 -3.25 -21.75
N GLN A 93 11.94 -4.51 -21.87
CA GLN A 93 11.25 -5.66 -21.25
C GLN A 93 12.04 -6.24 -20.09
N VAL A 94 11.33 -6.86 -19.15
CA VAL A 94 11.94 -7.61 -18.05
C VAL A 94 12.48 -8.94 -18.59
N ASP A 95 13.73 -9.27 -18.25
CA ASP A 95 14.36 -10.57 -18.54
C ASP A 95 14.23 -11.46 -17.28
N PRO A 96 13.32 -12.46 -17.28
CA PRO A 96 13.08 -13.29 -16.10
C PRO A 96 14.30 -14.09 -15.67
N HIS A 97 15.15 -14.51 -16.63
CA HIS A 97 16.35 -15.28 -16.30
C HIS A 97 17.41 -14.41 -15.63
N ALA A 98 17.64 -13.21 -16.14
CA ALA A 98 18.56 -12.25 -15.53
C ALA A 98 18.08 -11.81 -14.14
N PHE A 99 16.76 -11.55 -13.98
CA PHE A 99 16.14 -11.27 -12.68
C PHE A 99 16.43 -12.40 -11.68
N ARG A 100 16.05 -13.65 -12.04
CA ARG A 100 16.22 -14.81 -11.19
C ARG A 100 17.67 -15.01 -10.79
N THR A 101 18.61 -14.91 -11.73
CA THR A 101 20.03 -15.05 -11.44
C THR A 101 20.50 -14.00 -10.43
N LYS A 102 20.21 -12.73 -10.70
CA LYS A 102 20.68 -11.60 -9.88
C LYS A 102 20.11 -11.62 -8.49
N LEU A 103 18.77 -11.80 -8.36
CA LEU A 103 18.10 -11.71 -7.07
C LEU A 103 18.29 -12.99 -6.23
N THR A 104 18.43 -14.15 -6.87
CA THR A 104 18.82 -15.39 -6.16
C THR A 104 20.19 -15.24 -5.50
N GLU A 105 21.19 -14.74 -6.23
CA GLU A 105 22.53 -14.47 -5.70
C GLU A 105 22.45 -13.51 -4.50
N LEU A 106 21.76 -12.38 -4.67
CA LEU A 106 21.61 -11.36 -3.63
C LEU A 106 20.98 -11.92 -2.35
N VAL A 107 19.87 -12.67 -2.47
CA VAL A 107 19.16 -13.24 -1.31
C VAL A 107 19.99 -14.34 -0.65
N LYS A 108 20.63 -15.23 -1.42
CA LYS A 108 21.49 -16.29 -0.87
C LYS A 108 22.69 -15.74 -0.14
N ASP A 109 23.33 -14.70 -0.68
CA ASP A 109 24.44 -14.02 -0.02
C ASP A 109 24.02 -13.34 1.29
N ALA A 110 22.78 -12.85 1.37
CA ALA A 110 22.23 -12.29 2.61
C ALA A 110 21.83 -13.37 3.61
N GLN A 111 21.44 -14.55 3.13
CA GLN A 111 21.11 -15.72 3.96
C GLN A 111 22.35 -16.45 4.53
N ALA A 112 23.56 -15.93 4.34
CA ALA A 112 24.75 -16.49 4.96
C ALA A 112 24.49 -16.77 6.44
N ASP A 113 24.95 -17.91 6.94
CA ASP A 113 24.68 -18.40 8.31
C ASP A 113 23.20 -18.69 8.63
N ALA A 114 22.39 -18.99 7.61
CA ALA A 114 20.95 -19.28 7.73
C ALA A 114 20.12 -18.13 8.35
N ARG A 115 20.56 -16.88 8.19
CA ARG A 115 19.81 -15.70 8.67
C ARG A 115 18.49 -15.55 7.91
N PRO A 116 17.38 -15.25 8.58
CA PRO A 116 16.19 -14.76 7.90
C PRO A 116 16.50 -13.47 7.14
N VAL A 117 15.78 -13.26 6.02
CA VAL A 117 15.97 -12.07 5.18
C VAL A 117 14.66 -11.29 5.12
N ARG A 118 14.74 -9.99 5.38
CA ARG A 118 13.68 -9.03 5.10
C ARG A 118 14.11 -8.11 3.98
N ALA A 119 13.32 -8.04 2.93
CA ALA A 119 13.58 -7.19 1.78
C ALA A 119 12.54 -6.08 1.67
N TYR A 120 12.99 -4.90 1.23
CA TYR A 120 12.15 -3.83 0.72
C TYR A 120 12.52 -3.60 -0.75
N GLY A 121 11.51 -3.46 -1.62
CA GLY A 121 11.70 -3.23 -3.05
C GLY A 121 10.73 -2.23 -3.64
N GLU A 122 11.24 -1.29 -4.45
CA GLU A 122 10.42 -0.31 -5.18
C GLU A 122 10.68 -0.30 -6.69
N MET A 123 11.35 -1.32 -7.23
CA MET A 123 11.55 -1.45 -8.67
C MET A 123 10.22 -1.52 -9.44
N VAL A 124 9.23 -2.11 -8.81
CA VAL A 124 7.86 -2.21 -9.32
C VAL A 124 7.18 -0.85 -9.42
N ALA A 125 7.40 0.05 -8.46
CA ALA A 125 6.92 1.42 -8.50
C ALA A 125 7.56 2.21 -9.66
N LEU A 126 8.87 2.04 -9.89
CA LEU A 126 9.56 2.69 -11.01
C LEU A 126 8.98 2.28 -12.36
N LEU A 127 8.64 0.99 -12.54
CA LEU A 127 7.99 0.50 -13.75
C LEU A 127 6.57 1.06 -13.89
N TRP A 128 5.82 1.06 -12.80
CA TRP A 128 4.46 1.60 -12.76
C TRP A 128 4.42 3.07 -13.11
N ASP A 129 5.27 3.89 -12.50
CA ASP A 129 5.36 5.34 -12.73
C ASP A 129 5.85 5.68 -14.15
N ALA A 130 6.66 4.80 -14.74
CA ALA A 130 7.05 4.89 -16.15
C ALA A 130 5.95 4.44 -17.13
N GLY A 131 4.78 3.99 -16.65
CA GLY A 131 3.67 3.47 -17.46
C GLY A 131 3.86 2.01 -17.91
N ASP A 132 4.92 1.33 -17.48
CA ASP A 132 5.18 -0.08 -17.77
C ASP A 132 4.51 -1.00 -16.72
N VAL A 133 3.18 -0.93 -16.69
CA VAL A 133 2.35 -1.67 -15.72
C VAL A 133 2.51 -3.19 -15.88
N LEU A 134 2.65 -3.67 -17.11
CA LEU A 134 2.86 -5.10 -17.38
C LEU A 134 4.22 -5.57 -16.87
N GLY A 135 5.26 -4.74 -17.02
CA GLY A 135 6.57 -5.00 -16.46
C GLY A 135 6.57 -5.02 -14.93
N ALA A 136 5.80 -4.14 -14.29
CA ALA A 136 5.62 -4.15 -12.82
C ALA A 136 4.99 -5.47 -12.36
N ILE A 137 3.89 -5.90 -12.97
CA ILE A 137 3.21 -7.17 -12.67
C ILE A 137 4.15 -8.36 -12.90
N GLU A 138 4.95 -8.34 -13.97
CA GLU A 138 5.92 -9.40 -14.24
C GLU A 138 6.98 -9.50 -13.14
N VAL A 139 7.52 -8.38 -12.66
CA VAL A 139 8.48 -8.36 -11.55
C VAL A 139 7.86 -8.89 -10.25
N GLU A 140 6.58 -8.56 -9.96
CA GLU A 140 5.87 -9.11 -8.80
C GLU A 140 5.71 -10.65 -8.89
N LYS A 141 5.37 -11.16 -10.07
CA LYS A 141 5.29 -12.62 -10.30
C LYS A 141 6.64 -13.31 -10.09
N LEU A 142 7.71 -12.69 -10.59
CA LEU A 142 9.07 -13.22 -10.41
C LEU A 142 9.52 -13.20 -8.95
N TRP A 143 9.13 -12.18 -8.18
CA TRP A 143 9.34 -12.15 -6.73
C TRP A 143 8.61 -13.29 -6.02
N ASN A 144 7.36 -13.56 -6.38
CA ASN A 144 6.59 -14.67 -5.83
C ASN A 144 7.21 -16.04 -6.16
N GLU A 145 7.67 -16.25 -7.39
CA GLU A 145 8.38 -17.46 -7.78
C GLU A 145 9.66 -17.63 -6.95
N LEU A 146 10.43 -16.56 -6.80
CA LEU A 146 11.65 -16.58 -5.99
C LEU A 146 11.35 -16.88 -4.51
N GLY A 147 10.26 -16.34 -3.96
CA GLY A 147 9.80 -16.59 -2.59
C GLY A 147 9.36 -18.03 -2.33
N GLN A 148 8.95 -18.79 -3.37
CA GLN A 148 8.69 -20.22 -3.26
C GLN A 148 9.98 -21.04 -3.07
N GLU A 149 11.08 -20.60 -3.68
CA GLU A 149 12.38 -21.27 -3.65
C GLU A 149 13.23 -20.84 -2.45
N LEU A 150 13.18 -19.57 -2.08
CA LEU A 150 13.99 -18.97 -1.04
C LEU A 150 13.12 -18.46 0.12
N ARG A 151 13.70 -18.44 1.33
CA ARG A 151 13.01 -17.94 2.53
C ARG A 151 13.35 -16.46 2.74
N PHE A 152 12.46 -15.58 2.40
CA PHE A 152 12.55 -14.15 2.72
C PHE A 152 11.14 -13.54 2.79
N SER A 153 11.03 -12.43 3.50
CA SER A 153 9.84 -11.56 3.44
C SER A 153 10.15 -10.39 2.53
N LEU A 154 9.15 -9.92 1.79
CA LEU A 154 9.27 -8.80 0.88
C LEU A 154 8.18 -7.76 1.16
N TRP A 155 8.58 -6.50 1.16
CA TRP A 155 7.70 -5.36 1.23
C TRP A 155 7.86 -4.52 -0.04
N CYS A 156 6.79 -4.41 -0.84
CA CYS A 156 6.74 -3.56 -2.02
C CYS A 156 6.01 -2.26 -1.71
N GLY A 157 6.58 -1.13 -2.13
CA GLY A 157 5.96 0.20 -1.98
C GLY A 157 5.52 0.77 -3.32
N TYR A 158 4.28 1.28 -3.39
CA TYR A 158 3.74 1.99 -4.56
C TYR A 158 3.23 3.37 -4.15
N GLN A 159 3.57 4.39 -4.92
CA GLN A 159 3.03 5.72 -4.68
C GLN A 159 1.55 5.80 -5.10
N ALA A 160 0.67 6.21 -4.17
CA ALA A 160 -0.77 6.22 -4.38
C ALA A 160 -1.22 7.11 -5.56
N ARG A 161 -0.47 8.18 -5.85
CA ARG A 161 -0.78 9.11 -6.97
C ARG A 161 -0.67 8.45 -8.34
N GLY A 162 0.18 7.43 -8.50
CA GLY A 162 0.34 6.67 -9.75
C GLY A 162 -0.81 5.71 -10.04
N LEU A 163 -1.68 5.43 -9.07
CA LEU A 163 -2.74 4.41 -9.17
C LEU A 163 -4.06 4.92 -9.77
N ALA A 164 -4.20 6.22 -10.02
CA ALA A 164 -5.46 6.91 -10.31
C ALA A 164 -5.96 6.84 -11.76
N GLY A 165 -5.61 5.81 -12.55
CA GLY A 165 -6.08 5.63 -13.94
C GLY A 165 -7.19 4.58 -14.04
N GLU A 166 -8.23 4.84 -14.86
CA GLU A 166 -9.26 3.84 -15.18
C GLU A 166 -8.65 2.57 -15.77
N ASP A 167 -7.59 2.72 -16.58
CA ASP A 167 -6.85 1.63 -17.21
C ASP A 167 -6.01 0.80 -16.22
N HIS A 168 -5.79 1.29 -15.00
CA HIS A 168 -4.94 0.63 -14.00
C HIS A 168 -5.73 -0.15 -12.94
N ALA A 169 -7.06 -0.06 -12.92
CA ALA A 169 -7.86 -0.71 -11.89
C ALA A 169 -7.75 -2.24 -11.91
N ASP A 170 -7.67 -2.86 -13.11
CA ASP A 170 -7.45 -4.30 -13.26
C ASP A 170 -6.03 -4.70 -12.83
N ALA A 171 -5.06 -3.90 -13.21
CA ALA A 171 -3.66 -4.10 -12.84
C ALA A 171 -3.44 -3.97 -11.33
N LEU A 172 -4.07 -2.99 -10.68
CA LEU A 172 -4.03 -2.82 -9.24
C LEU A 172 -4.62 -4.04 -8.52
N HIS A 173 -5.74 -4.56 -9.02
CA HIS A 173 -6.34 -5.78 -8.49
C HIS A 173 -5.38 -6.98 -8.64
N GLU A 174 -4.70 -7.12 -9.78
CA GLU A 174 -3.70 -8.17 -9.98
C GLU A 174 -2.50 -8.01 -9.04
N VAL A 175 -1.97 -6.79 -8.87
CA VAL A 175 -0.91 -6.50 -7.89
C VAL A 175 -1.35 -6.91 -6.49
N CYS A 176 -2.53 -6.50 -6.03
CA CYS A 176 -3.03 -6.89 -4.73
C CYS A 176 -3.10 -8.42 -4.56
N HIS A 177 -3.55 -9.16 -5.57
CA HIS A 177 -3.62 -10.63 -5.51
C HIS A 177 -2.25 -11.33 -5.54
N LEU A 178 -1.21 -10.66 -6.00
CA LEU A 178 0.15 -11.18 -5.96
C LEU A 178 0.80 -11.03 -4.58
N HIS A 179 0.18 -10.30 -3.65
CA HIS A 179 0.69 -10.08 -2.31
C HIS A 179 -0.11 -10.88 -1.27
N THR A 180 0.54 -11.23 -0.18
CA THR A 180 -0.10 -11.96 0.95
C THR A 180 -0.92 -11.04 1.84
N ALA A 181 -0.59 -9.75 1.87
CA ALA A 181 -1.32 -8.73 2.61
C ALA A 181 -1.04 -7.32 2.06
N VAL A 182 -1.99 -6.42 2.28
CA VAL A 182 -1.80 -4.97 2.15
C VAL A 182 -1.51 -4.42 3.55
N VAL A 183 -0.49 -3.56 3.67
CA VAL A 183 -0.17 -2.90 4.95
C VAL A 183 -1.35 -2.07 5.42
N GLU A 184 -1.57 -2.01 6.73
CA GLU A 184 -2.75 -1.47 7.44
C GLU A 184 -3.37 -0.18 6.90
N HIS A 185 -2.65 0.59 6.12
CA HIS A 185 -3.10 1.84 5.51
C HIS A 185 -2.82 1.85 4.01
N ALA A 186 -3.88 1.94 3.21
CA ALA A 186 -3.78 2.08 1.76
C ALA A 186 -4.55 3.32 1.30
N THR A 187 -3.91 4.15 0.48
CA THR A 187 -4.54 5.36 -0.09
C THR A 187 -4.42 5.34 -1.61
N ALA A 188 -5.45 5.82 -2.31
CA ALA A 188 -5.41 6.08 -3.75
C ALA A 188 -6.09 7.41 -4.09
N HIS A 189 -5.57 8.09 -5.12
CA HIS A 189 -6.10 9.37 -5.60
C HIS A 189 -6.89 9.17 -6.88
N PHE A 190 -7.99 9.90 -7.01
CA PHE A 190 -8.91 9.81 -8.16
C PHE A 190 -9.17 11.19 -8.75
N ARG A 191 -9.16 11.28 -10.08
CA ARG A 191 -9.66 12.47 -10.77
C ARG A 191 -11.19 12.48 -10.73
N ALA A 192 -11.81 13.66 -10.62
CA ALA A 192 -13.24 13.75 -10.69
C ALA A 192 -13.72 13.34 -12.10
N GLY A 193 -14.52 12.31 -12.16
CA GLY A 193 -15.06 11.76 -13.40
C GLY A 193 -16.22 10.79 -13.12
N PRO A 194 -17.05 10.46 -14.14
CA PRO A 194 -18.20 9.58 -13.95
C PRO A 194 -17.80 8.16 -13.51
N ASP A 195 -16.62 7.70 -13.91
CA ASP A 195 -16.13 6.35 -13.63
C ASP A 195 -15.29 6.27 -12.33
N ALA A 196 -14.94 7.43 -11.74
CA ALA A 196 -14.16 7.49 -10.51
C ALA A 196 -14.78 6.71 -9.32
N PRO A 197 -16.11 6.72 -9.08
CA PRO A 197 -16.71 5.90 -8.04
C PRO A 197 -16.57 4.38 -8.30
N PHE A 198 -16.56 3.97 -9.56
CA PHE A 198 -16.31 2.58 -9.92
C PHE A 198 -14.85 2.17 -9.65
N ALA A 199 -13.89 3.01 -10.04
CA ALA A 199 -12.48 2.79 -9.76
C ALA A 199 -12.20 2.75 -8.25
N ALA A 200 -12.81 3.65 -7.47
CA ALA A 200 -12.73 3.66 -6.00
C ALA A 200 -13.26 2.35 -5.38
N ARG A 201 -14.38 1.81 -5.89
CA ARG A 201 -14.90 0.50 -5.45
C ARG A 201 -13.91 -0.63 -5.69
N ARG A 202 -13.27 -0.65 -6.85
CA ARG A 202 -12.29 -1.67 -7.20
C ARG A 202 -11.06 -1.60 -6.32
N PHE A 203 -10.58 -0.39 -6.05
CA PHE A 203 -9.47 -0.17 -5.13
C PHE A 203 -9.79 -0.72 -3.74
N VAL A 204 -10.93 -0.32 -3.16
CA VAL A 204 -11.34 -0.81 -1.81
C VAL A 204 -11.52 -2.32 -1.79
N ALA A 205 -12.14 -2.92 -2.83
CA ALA A 205 -12.28 -4.36 -2.92
C ALA A 205 -10.93 -5.07 -2.95
N ALA A 206 -9.99 -4.61 -3.81
CA ALA A 206 -8.67 -5.17 -3.94
C ALA A 206 -7.91 -5.14 -2.60
N VAL A 207 -7.91 -3.99 -1.91
CA VAL A 207 -7.28 -3.84 -0.59
C VAL A 207 -7.86 -4.81 0.44
N LEU A 208 -9.18 -4.99 0.47
CA LEU A 208 -9.84 -5.84 1.45
C LEU A 208 -9.76 -7.34 1.14
N GLU A 209 -9.68 -7.71 -0.12
CA GLU A 209 -9.53 -9.10 -0.58
C GLU A 209 -8.12 -9.65 -0.35
N CYS A 210 -7.11 -8.78 -0.30
CA CYS A 210 -5.71 -9.13 0.01
C CYS A 210 -5.42 -9.34 1.50
N ARG A 211 -6.42 -9.32 2.36
CA ARG A 211 -6.21 -9.56 3.80
C ARG A 211 -5.92 -11.05 4.08
N PRO A 212 -5.06 -11.35 5.09
CA PRO A 212 -4.85 -12.73 5.53
C PRO A 212 -6.17 -13.42 5.87
N SER A 213 -6.28 -14.69 5.48
CA SER A 213 -7.49 -15.49 5.71
C SER A 213 -7.75 -15.68 7.21
N GLY A 214 -8.81 -15.12 7.73
CA GLY A 214 -9.25 -15.31 9.12
C GLY A 214 -10.47 -14.48 9.48
N GLU A 215 -10.57 -13.29 8.98
CA GLU A 215 -11.67 -12.37 9.23
C GLU A 215 -12.33 -11.96 7.93
N ARG A 216 -13.64 -12.20 7.83
CA ARG A 216 -14.39 -11.80 6.63
C ARG A 216 -14.60 -10.30 6.63
N ALA A 217 -13.79 -9.60 5.82
CA ALA A 217 -14.04 -8.21 5.51
C ALA A 217 -15.42 -8.06 4.83
N PRO A 218 -16.24 -7.08 5.22
CA PRO A 218 -17.52 -6.81 4.58
C PRO A 218 -17.34 -6.08 3.24
N VAL A 219 -16.68 -6.75 2.27
CA VAL A 219 -16.28 -6.15 0.98
C VAL A 219 -17.46 -5.49 0.26
N SER A 220 -18.62 -6.15 0.21
CA SER A 220 -19.81 -5.61 -0.45
C SER A 220 -20.33 -4.33 0.21
N ASP A 221 -20.33 -4.30 1.56
CA ASP A 221 -20.76 -3.12 2.32
C ASP A 221 -19.74 -1.98 2.14
N ALA A 222 -18.46 -2.30 2.15
CA ALA A 222 -17.36 -1.36 1.91
C ALA A 222 -17.43 -0.75 0.50
N GLN A 223 -17.69 -1.57 -0.51
CA GLN A 223 -17.88 -1.13 -1.90
C GLN A 223 -19.09 -0.19 -2.04
N LEU A 224 -20.18 -0.46 -1.33
CA LEU A 224 -21.34 0.42 -1.35
C LEU A 224 -21.03 1.75 -0.66
N VAL A 225 -20.42 1.71 0.52
CA VAL A 225 -20.00 2.91 1.27
C VAL A 225 -19.10 3.80 0.42
N VAL A 226 -18.01 3.25 -0.13
CA VAL A 226 -17.07 4.06 -0.92
C VAL A 226 -17.73 4.60 -2.19
N SER A 227 -18.67 3.87 -2.81
CA SER A 227 -19.40 4.36 -3.97
C SER A 227 -20.20 5.61 -3.68
N GLU A 228 -20.88 5.63 -2.52
CA GLU A 228 -21.69 6.78 -2.11
C GLU A 228 -20.80 7.98 -1.74
N LEU A 229 -19.71 7.73 -1.01
CA LEU A 229 -18.76 8.79 -0.62
C LEU A 229 -18.03 9.38 -1.84
N ALA A 230 -17.54 8.54 -2.75
CA ALA A 230 -16.88 8.97 -3.98
C ALA A 230 -17.86 9.69 -4.94
N SER A 231 -19.10 9.20 -5.05
CA SER A 231 -20.14 9.89 -5.83
C SER A 231 -20.44 11.27 -5.26
N ASN A 232 -20.44 11.43 -3.94
CA ASN A 232 -20.61 12.72 -3.29
C ASN A 232 -19.43 13.66 -3.62
N ALA A 233 -18.21 13.18 -3.62
CA ALA A 233 -17.03 13.96 -4.00
C ALA A 233 -17.13 14.42 -5.47
N VAL A 234 -17.45 13.51 -6.40
CA VAL A 234 -17.61 13.85 -7.83
C VAL A 234 -18.76 14.84 -8.07
N LEU A 235 -19.92 14.62 -7.46
CA LEU A 235 -21.13 15.42 -7.74
C LEU A 235 -21.17 16.76 -7.02
N HIS A 236 -20.58 16.85 -5.83
CA HIS A 236 -20.74 18.02 -4.96
C HIS A 236 -19.45 18.82 -4.76
N ALA A 237 -18.28 18.17 -4.75
CA ALA A 237 -17.01 18.88 -4.72
C ALA A 237 -16.50 19.24 -6.11
N CYS A 238 -16.82 18.42 -7.14
CA CYS A 238 -16.32 18.59 -8.51
C CYS A 238 -14.79 18.73 -8.55
N SER A 239 -14.09 18.06 -7.63
CA SER A 239 -12.65 18.11 -7.45
C SER A 239 -12.07 16.70 -7.45
N PRO A 240 -10.76 16.52 -7.69
CA PRO A 240 -10.08 15.28 -7.37
C PRO A 240 -10.34 14.90 -5.90
N PHE A 241 -10.27 13.62 -5.59
CA PHE A 241 -10.45 13.13 -4.23
C PHE A 241 -9.49 11.96 -3.96
N SER A 242 -9.23 11.69 -2.71
CA SER A 242 -8.52 10.48 -2.29
C SER A 242 -9.43 9.55 -1.51
N VAL A 243 -9.14 8.27 -1.60
CA VAL A 243 -9.78 7.21 -0.79
C VAL A 243 -8.70 6.54 0.03
N SER A 244 -8.89 6.52 1.33
CA SER A 244 -8.01 5.79 2.26
C SER A 244 -8.78 4.65 2.91
N VAL A 245 -8.13 3.49 2.99
CA VAL A 245 -8.61 2.32 3.72
C VAL A 245 -7.64 2.05 4.85
N HIS A 246 -8.13 2.13 6.07
CA HIS A 246 -7.39 1.72 7.25
C HIS A 246 -8.06 0.50 7.87
N THR A 247 -7.27 -0.51 8.22
CA THR A 247 -7.79 -1.73 8.81
C THR A 247 -7.09 -1.99 10.13
N ASP A 248 -7.86 -2.24 11.17
CA ASP A 248 -7.36 -2.71 12.47
C ASP A 248 -8.01 -4.06 12.82
N GLU A 249 -7.77 -4.55 14.03
CA GLU A 249 -8.32 -5.84 14.49
C GLU A 249 -9.85 -5.85 14.64
N ALA A 250 -10.51 -4.70 14.73
CA ALA A 250 -11.92 -4.57 15.04
C ALA A 250 -12.77 -4.03 13.88
N ALA A 251 -12.18 -3.21 13.01
CA ALA A 251 -12.93 -2.45 12.04
C ALA A 251 -12.12 -2.10 10.79
N ILE A 252 -12.85 -1.76 9.74
CA ILE A 252 -12.33 -1.15 8.52
C ILE A 252 -12.83 0.29 8.48
N ARG A 253 -11.93 1.26 8.45
CA ARG A 253 -12.24 2.66 8.23
C ARG A 253 -11.98 3.04 6.78
N ILE A 254 -13.02 3.46 6.08
CA ILE A 254 -12.95 4.01 4.73
C ILE A 254 -13.13 5.51 4.84
N SER A 255 -12.19 6.27 4.30
CA SER A 255 -12.20 7.73 4.29
C SER A 255 -12.12 8.25 2.86
N VAL A 256 -12.91 9.26 2.55
CA VAL A 256 -12.86 9.97 1.26
C VAL A 256 -12.61 11.44 1.54
N HIS A 257 -11.45 11.94 1.13
CA HIS A 257 -11.09 13.34 1.21
C HIS A 257 -11.34 14.04 -0.11
N ASP A 258 -12.03 15.17 -0.11
CA ASP A 258 -12.22 16.05 -1.26
C ASP A 258 -11.91 17.51 -0.90
N TRP A 259 -11.58 18.33 -1.90
CA TRP A 259 -11.15 19.72 -1.74
C TRP A 259 -12.29 20.72 -1.50
N SER A 260 -13.49 20.26 -1.10
CA SER A 260 -14.62 21.13 -0.81
C SER A 260 -14.82 21.30 0.68
N VAL A 261 -14.66 22.49 1.19
CA VAL A 261 -14.93 22.84 2.60
C VAL A 261 -16.42 22.84 2.97
N ARG A 262 -17.31 22.54 2.02
CA ARG A 262 -18.76 22.46 2.28
C ARG A 262 -19.10 21.09 2.85
N PRO A 263 -19.70 21.00 4.05
CA PRO A 263 -20.09 19.71 4.62
C PRO A 263 -21.16 19.04 3.74
N PRO A 264 -21.17 17.69 3.69
CA PRO A 264 -22.21 16.97 3.00
C PRO A 264 -23.55 17.21 3.69
N LEU A 265 -24.60 17.47 2.90
CA LEU A 265 -25.94 17.70 3.44
C LEU A 265 -26.70 16.37 3.50
N MET A 266 -27.06 15.93 4.70
CA MET A 266 -28.14 14.93 4.85
C MET A 266 -29.47 15.60 4.46
N ARG A 267 -29.98 15.29 3.27
CA ARG A 267 -31.30 15.76 2.86
C ARG A 267 -32.36 14.75 3.28
N ASP A 268 -33.44 15.25 3.87
CA ASP A 268 -34.64 14.43 4.04
C ASP A 268 -35.19 14.03 2.66
N ALA A 269 -34.88 12.80 2.25
CA ALA A 269 -35.35 12.28 0.98
C ALA A 269 -36.86 12.03 1.07
N THR A 270 -37.67 12.87 0.47
CA THR A 270 -39.03 12.50 0.06
C THR A 270 -38.93 11.30 -0.89
N ARG A 271 -39.94 10.40 -0.86
CA ARG A 271 -39.96 9.14 -1.66
C ARG A 271 -39.65 9.31 -3.16
N ALA A 272 -39.70 10.54 -3.67
CA ALA A 272 -39.50 10.88 -5.08
C ALA A 272 -38.08 11.40 -5.43
N ALA A 273 -37.19 11.67 -4.45
CA ALA A 273 -35.87 12.22 -4.73
C ALA A 273 -34.90 11.13 -5.16
N ARG A 274 -34.36 11.22 -6.39
CA ARG A 274 -33.33 10.35 -6.94
C ARG A 274 -31.92 10.63 -6.34
N SER A 275 -31.72 11.74 -5.64
CA SER A 275 -30.47 12.16 -5.00
C SER A 275 -30.69 12.34 -3.48
N GLY A 276 -29.66 12.05 -2.65
CA GLY A 276 -29.68 12.25 -1.19
C GLY A 276 -29.88 10.99 -0.35
N ARG A 277 -29.84 9.80 -0.96
CA ARG A 277 -29.92 8.51 -0.24
C ARG A 277 -28.57 7.97 0.21
N GLY A 278 -27.47 8.47 -0.35
CA GLY A 278 -26.13 7.92 -0.17
C GLY A 278 -25.70 7.84 1.28
N LEU A 279 -25.77 8.96 2.00
CA LEU A 279 -25.38 8.99 3.42
C LEU A 279 -26.29 8.15 4.33
N ARG A 280 -27.54 7.84 3.91
CA ARG A 280 -28.41 6.90 4.64
C ARG A 280 -27.93 5.45 4.50
N PHE A 281 -27.38 5.07 3.36
CA PHE A 281 -26.75 3.77 3.20
C PHE A 281 -25.49 3.67 4.05
N VAL A 282 -24.67 4.75 4.07
CA VAL A 282 -23.52 4.83 4.96
C VAL A 282 -23.95 4.68 6.42
N ASP A 283 -24.96 5.43 6.87
CA ASP A 283 -25.50 5.38 8.23
C ASP A 283 -26.08 3.99 8.61
N ALA A 284 -26.62 3.28 7.63
CA ALA A 284 -27.20 1.95 7.86
C ALA A 284 -26.15 0.82 7.90
N LEU A 285 -25.02 0.98 7.26
CA LEU A 285 -23.98 -0.05 7.12
C LEU A 285 -22.81 0.17 8.08
N ALA A 286 -22.48 1.41 8.38
CA ALA A 286 -21.36 1.75 9.24
C ALA A 286 -21.74 1.65 10.72
N SER A 287 -20.83 1.16 11.55
CA SER A 287 -20.94 1.25 13.01
C SER A 287 -20.79 2.69 13.50
N LYS A 288 -19.99 3.48 12.79
CA LYS A 288 -19.79 4.91 12.99
C LYS A 288 -19.46 5.54 11.65
N TRP A 289 -19.81 6.80 11.49
CA TRP A 289 -19.35 7.63 10.39
C TRP A 289 -19.29 9.09 10.80
N GLY A 290 -18.54 9.91 10.06
CA GLY A 290 -18.40 11.32 10.39
C GLY A 290 -17.81 12.14 9.26
N VAL A 291 -17.70 13.45 9.53
CA VAL A 291 -17.11 14.44 8.63
C VAL A 291 -16.10 15.25 9.42
N GLU A 292 -14.90 15.30 8.90
CA GLU A 292 -13.81 16.15 9.42
C GLU A 292 -13.59 17.28 8.39
N LEU A 293 -13.67 18.52 8.87
CA LEU A 293 -13.41 19.70 8.04
C LEU A 293 -11.95 20.10 8.21
N GLU A 294 -11.27 20.29 7.09
CA GLU A 294 -9.88 20.66 7.00
C GLU A 294 -9.73 22.02 6.32
N PRO A 295 -8.59 22.73 6.48
CA PRO A 295 -8.41 24.05 5.86
C PRO A 295 -8.56 24.04 4.34
N ASP A 296 -8.24 22.95 3.69
CA ASP A 296 -8.18 22.76 2.24
C ASP A 296 -9.24 21.79 1.70
N GLY A 297 -10.15 21.28 2.55
CA GLY A 297 -11.17 20.34 2.11
C GLY A 297 -12.00 19.74 3.23
N LYS A 298 -12.44 18.51 3.02
CA LYS A 298 -13.10 17.70 4.04
C LYS A 298 -12.83 16.23 3.83
N THR A 299 -12.82 15.49 4.91
CA THR A 299 -12.79 14.03 4.91
C THR A 299 -14.12 13.50 5.43
N VAL A 300 -14.79 12.68 4.62
CA VAL A 300 -15.97 11.90 5.05
C VAL A 300 -15.53 10.46 5.25
N TRP A 301 -15.78 9.92 6.44
CA TRP A 301 -15.31 8.59 6.78
C TRP A 301 -16.42 7.70 7.36
N ALA A 302 -16.24 6.39 7.25
CA ALA A 302 -17.12 5.38 7.79
C ALA A 302 -16.32 4.19 8.33
N GLU A 303 -16.73 3.64 9.47
CA GLU A 303 -16.18 2.43 10.08
C GLU A 303 -17.15 1.26 9.91
N LEU A 304 -16.66 0.18 9.33
CA LEU A 304 -17.39 -1.07 9.13
C LEU A 304 -16.82 -2.13 10.07
N PRO A 305 -17.67 -2.85 10.86
CA PRO A 305 -17.17 -3.89 11.73
C PRO A 305 -16.68 -5.09 10.91
N LEU A 306 -15.59 -5.72 11.31
CA LEU A 306 -15.19 -7.04 10.85
C LEU A 306 -16.20 -8.09 11.35
N ARG A 307 -16.45 -9.14 10.55
CA ARG A 307 -17.45 -10.20 10.86
C ARG A 307 -16.83 -11.58 10.94
#